data_722b4bc061bcc2a06341ecc3d4fb190e
#
_entry.id   722b4bc061bcc2a06341ecc3d4fb190e
#
_cell.length_a   1.000
_cell.length_b   1.000
_cell.length_c   1.000
_cell.angle_alpha   90.00
_cell.angle_beta   90.00
_cell.angle_gamma   90.00
#
_symmetry.space_group_name_H-M   'P 1'
#
loop_
_entity.id
_entity.type
_entity.pdbx_description
1 polymer ?
#
loop_
_entity_poly.entity_id
_entity_poly.type
_entity_poly.pdbx_seq_one_letter_code
_entity_poly.pdbx_strand_id
1 'polypeptide(L)'
;MDAPDLITDRPRTRRSRVVLALLVAALVGLSIGPARLAGPHLATASAAADIVRILLGPADELDPALQGDIGSAAVTAQLFESLTAIDARLETRPALAASWDFRDNGATVAFHMRPGLTFSDGSPLGAADVVRSWFRIIDPAHPSPLVTLMGDVVNAVAYARGVEKDKGKVGLSAAGDDVVVRLNRPATDFPTIVSGPTFAIVPATVDAPQGLSAGDGFVGSGGYVLSAATDQKSTLKANDHYWAGRPAIGMVELVHDIGGRSPVAAFEGGDIDLTDVSPFDATWLAYDDALGPLLRRSDVLSLHYYGFDTSRPPFDDVRVRQAFARAVDWRRLIALSSAGAATPATGMVPPGIPGRSGADFLPAHDPDGARALLSGAGFPEGRGFPEVTLLGGGNEDRAFAAEIKQQLGVTVSIEVQGDGFFDRLTADPPQIFSMGWVADYPGPNDFLGILLGSEASNNYGRWKSAPFDKAIADALGAPDAAAARTAFDTAEGIVRDEAPTIPLTYDVSWSLARNGLLGAYDNGLGIIRMAGLAWRG
;
A
#
# COMPACT_ATOMS: atom_id res chain seq x y z
N MET A 1 7.07 28.79 62.26
CA MET A 1 8.00 29.74 61.61
C MET A 1 7.71 29.62 60.14
N ASP A 2 6.69 30.23 59.78
CA ASP A 2 6.32 31.51 59.15
C ASP A 2 6.88 31.67 57.75
N ALA A 3 5.98 31.51 56.82
CA ALA A 3 6.06 32.10 55.47
C ALA A 3 5.81 33.61 55.58
N PRO A 4 6.20 34.42 54.59
CA PRO A 4 5.20 35.39 54.16
C PRO A 4 4.99 35.41 52.62
N ASP A 5 3.70 35.56 52.28
CA ASP A 5 3.14 36.09 51.07
C ASP A 5 3.77 37.42 50.63
N LEU A 6 3.95 37.58 49.33
CA LEU A 6 3.97 38.88 48.66
C LEU A 6 3.34 38.81 47.27
N ILE A 7 2.03 38.98 47.22
CA ILE A 7 1.28 39.44 46.07
C ILE A 7 1.43 40.95 46.01
N THR A 8 2.12 41.50 45.02
CA THR A 8 2.06 42.93 44.70
C THR A 8 1.31 43.13 43.39
N ASP A 9 0.10 43.62 43.59
CA ASP A 9 -0.80 44.16 42.57
C ASP A 9 -0.17 45.46 41.96
N ARG A 10 -0.01 45.51 40.61
CA ARG A 10 0.37 46.74 39.91
C ARG A 10 -0.78 47.14 38.97
N PRO A 11 -1.25 48.38 39.05
CA PRO A 11 -2.36 48.86 38.24
C PRO A 11 -1.96 48.98 36.75
N ARG A 12 -2.73 48.33 35.89
CA ARG A 12 -2.63 48.43 34.44
C ARG A 12 -3.06 49.83 33.98
N THR A 13 -2.13 50.63 33.56
CA THR A 13 -2.38 51.99 33.06
C THR A 13 -3.07 51.99 31.71
N ARG A 14 -4.06 52.89 31.56
CA ARG A 14 -4.88 53.11 30.33
C ARG A 14 -4.08 53.42 29.06
N ARG A 15 -2.77 53.63 29.14
CA ARG A 15 -1.88 53.97 28.00
C ARG A 15 -1.58 52.75 27.08
N SER A 16 -1.64 51.54 27.59
CA SER A 16 -1.33 50.34 26.78
C SER A 16 -2.40 49.96 25.73
N ARG A 17 -3.65 50.40 25.96
CA ARG A 17 -4.73 50.11 24.99
C ARG A 17 -4.77 51.04 23.77
N VAL A 18 -4.27 52.25 23.92
CA VAL A 18 -4.23 53.23 22.82
C VAL A 18 -3.06 52.93 21.89
N VAL A 19 -1.92 52.45 22.38
CA VAL A 19 -0.77 52.07 21.56
C VAL A 19 -1.05 50.81 20.73
N LEU A 20 -1.82 49.86 21.28
CA LEU A 20 -2.20 48.63 20.55
C LEU A 20 -3.21 48.94 19.42
N ALA A 21 -4.14 49.84 19.66
CA ALA A 21 -5.12 50.25 18.64
C ALA A 21 -4.47 51.04 17.47
N LEU A 22 -3.42 51.83 17.74
CA LEU A 22 -2.67 52.57 16.71
C LEU A 22 -1.72 51.66 15.90
N LEU A 23 -1.17 50.60 16.50
CA LEU A 23 -0.37 49.61 15.78
C LEU A 23 -1.22 48.74 14.85
N VAL A 24 -2.43 48.36 15.24
CA VAL A 24 -3.36 47.62 14.39
C VAL A 24 -3.88 48.49 13.24
N ALA A 25 -4.13 49.78 13.48
CA ALA A 25 -4.52 50.73 12.42
C ALA A 25 -3.37 51.05 11.43
N ALA A 26 -2.11 51.04 11.89
CA ALA A 26 -0.94 51.22 11.02
C ALA A 26 -0.65 49.99 10.15
N LEU A 27 -0.94 48.77 10.65
CA LEU A 27 -0.82 47.53 9.89
C LEU A 27 -1.92 47.34 8.84
N VAL A 28 -3.12 47.89 9.07
CA VAL A 28 -4.21 47.83 8.10
C VAL A 28 -4.09 48.95 7.04
N GLY A 29 -3.40 50.05 7.36
CA GLY A 29 -3.21 51.18 6.44
C GLY A 29 -2.07 51.06 5.42
N LEU A 30 -1.18 50.06 5.57
CA LEU A 30 -0.04 49.85 4.66
C LEU A 30 -0.23 48.70 3.64
N SER A 31 -1.41 48.08 3.59
CA SER A 31 -1.68 46.96 2.68
C SER A 31 -2.66 47.25 1.54
N ILE A 32 -2.94 48.56 1.26
CA ILE A 32 -3.72 48.93 0.07
C ILE A 32 -2.81 49.71 -0.89
N GLY A 33 -1.75 49.04 -1.37
CA GLY A 33 -1.19 49.34 -2.68
C GLY A 33 -2.08 48.65 -3.73
N PRO A 34 -2.13 49.17 -4.99
CA PRO A 34 -2.88 48.49 -6.03
C PRO A 34 -2.22 47.12 -6.28
N ALA A 35 -2.68 46.09 -5.57
CA ALA A 35 -2.41 44.74 -5.98
C ALA A 35 -3.05 44.63 -7.38
N ARG A 36 -2.22 44.64 -8.40
CA ARG A 36 -2.59 44.06 -9.67
C ARG A 36 -2.96 42.61 -9.32
N LEU A 37 -4.23 42.31 -9.43
CA LEU A 37 -4.73 40.94 -9.54
C LEU A 37 -4.04 40.36 -10.78
N ALA A 38 -2.83 39.82 -10.60
CA ALA A 38 -2.33 38.82 -11.51
C ALA A 38 -3.32 37.69 -11.36
N GLY A 39 -4.19 37.50 -12.33
CA GLY A 39 -5.00 36.31 -12.46
C GLY A 39 -4.08 35.10 -12.40
N PRO A 40 -4.57 33.93 -11.96
CA PRO A 40 -3.76 32.74 -11.89
C PRO A 40 -3.21 32.47 -13.29
N HIS A 41 -1.96 32.83 -13.51
CA HIS A 41 -1.20 32.28 -14.62
C HIS A 41 -0.90 30.84 -14.24
N LEU A 42 -1.88 29.94 -14.44
CA LEU A 42 -1.55 28.56 -14.68
C LEU A 42 -0.55 28.62 -15.85
N ALA A 43 0.72 28.34 -15.56
CA ALA A 43 1.72 28.25 -16.60
C ALA A 43 1.15 27.24 -17.62
N THR A 44 0.74 27.77 -18.76
CA THR A 44 0.35 26.92 -19.91
C THR A 44 1.52 26.00 -20.13
N ALA A 45 1.26 24.69 -20.21
CA ALA A 45 2.27 23.69 -20.51
C ALA A 45 3.09 24.21 -21.70
N SER A 46 4.27 24.76 -21.37
CA SER A 46 5.22 25.21 -22.36
C SER A 46 5.73 23.96 -23.05
N ALA A 47 5.86 24.00 -24.33
CA ALA A 47 6.28 22.97 -25.28
C ALA A 47 7.67 22.36 -24.97
N ALA A 48 7.79 21.72 -23.83
CA ALA A 48 8.65 20.57 -23.64
C ALA A 48 7.74 19.33 -23.61
N ALA A 49 7.05 19.08 -24.71
CA ALA A 49 6.11 17.97 -24.89
C ALA A 49 6.76 16.57 -24.70
N ASP A 50 8.01 16.52 -24.29
CA ASP A 50 8.81 15.33 -24.11
C ASP A 50 9.25 15.10 -22.65
N ILE A 51 8.88 15.98 -21.72
CA ILE A 51 9.28 15.90 -20.30
C ILE A 51 8.05 15.92 -19.39
N VAL A 52 8.07 15.08 -18.35
CA VAL A 52 7.14 15.11 -17.21
C VAL A 52 7.94 15.17 -15.92
N ARG A 53 7.54 16.04 -14.99
CA ARG A 53 8.13 16.20 -13.66
C ARG A 53 7.18 15.68 -12.61
N ILE A 54 7.64 14.71 -11.83
CA ILE A 54 6.84 14.03 -10.80
C ILE A 54 7.51 14.26 -9.45
N LEU A 55 6.78 14.76 -8.47
CA LEU A 55 7.28 14.81 -7.09
C LEU A 55 7.26 13.38 -6.52
N LEU A 56 8.43 12.82 -6.31
CA LEU A 56 8.63 11.50 -5.74
C LEU A 56 9.97 11.49 -5.02
N GLY A 57 10.03 11.00 -3.79
CA GLY A 57 11.26 10.85 -3.02
C GLY A 57 12.29 9.97 -3.73
N PRO A 58 13.57 10.04 -3.34
CA PRO A 58 14.58 9.12 -3.85
C PRO A 58 14.23 7.68 -3.48
N ALA A 59 14.56 6.72 -4.35
CA ALA A 59 14.48 5.31 -4.01
C ALA A 59 15.61 4.95 -3.04
N ASP A 60 15.29 4.25 -1.97
CA ASP A 60 16.27 3.72 -1.03
C ASP A 60 17.03 2.52 -1.63
N GLU A 61 16.33 1.74 -2.47
CA GLU A 61 16.88 0.58 -3.14
C GLU A 61 16.42 0.53 -4.61
N LEU A 62 17.34 0.32 -5.54
CA LEU A 62 17.05 0.19 -6.97
C LEU A 62 16.97 -1.27 -7.45
N ASP A 63 17.45 -2.20 -6.63
CA ASP A 63 17.42 -3.62 -6.96
C ASP A 63 16.02 -4.20 -6.68
N PRO A 64 15.29 -4.68 -7.70
CA PRO A 64 13.96 -5.24 -7.52
C PRO A 64 13.89 -6.34 -6.47
N ALA A 65 14.93 -7.19 -6.36
CA ALA A 65 14.94 -8.28 -5.41
C ALA A 65 15.15 -7.83 -3.96
N LEU A 66 15.74 -6.66 -3.73
CA LEU A 66 16.10 -6.16 -2.39
C LEU A 66 15.18 -5.04 -1.89
N GLN A 67 14.38 -4.43 -2.78
CA GLN A 67 13.44 -3.39 -2.40
C GLN A 67 12.32 -3.96 -1.50
N GLY A 68 11.82 -3.16 -0.57
CA GLY A 68 10.76 -3.52 0.37
C GLY A 68 9.84 -2.36 0.74
N ASP A 69 9.91 -1.25 -0.01
CA ASP A 69 9.08 -0.07 0.19
C ASP A 69 8.44 0.43 -1.11
N ILE A 70 7.33 1.18 -0.98
CA ILE A 70 6.54 1.66 -2.12
C ILE A 70 7.33 2.67 -2.98
N GLY A 71 8.17 3.51 -2.38
CA GLY A 71 8.97 4.51 -3.10
C GLY A 71 9.98 3.84 -4.04
N SER A 72 10.74 2.88 -3.53
CA SER A 72 11.67 2.04 -4.30
C SER A 72 10.92 1.24 -5.37
N ALA A 73 9.78 0.62 -5.04
CA ALA A 73 8.94 -0.12 -5.97
C ALA A 73 8.43 0.77 -7.13
N ALA A 74 8.03 2.02 -6.85
CA ALA A 74 7.56 2.97 -7.86
C ALA A 74 8.64 3.35 -8.88
N VAL A 75 9.91 3.42 -8.46
CA VAL A 75 11.05 3.70 -9.33
C VAL A 75 11.47 2.45 -10.09
N THR A 76 11.64 1.31 -9.40
CA THR A 76 12.09 0.04 -10.02
C THR A 76 11.12 -0.45 -11.09
N ALA A 77 9.80 -0.23 -10.91
CA ALA A 77 8.77 -0.53 -11.91
C ALA A 77 8.90 0.24 -13.24
N GLN A 78 9.69 1.32 -13.29
CA GLN A 78 9.98 2.05 -14.52
C GLN A 78 11.24 1.52 -15.21
N LEU A 79 12.20 1.04 -14.42
CA LEU A 79 13.53 0.63 -14.84
C LEU A 79 13.57 -0.83 -15.30
N PHE A 80 12.69 -1.66 -14.69
CA PHE A 80 12.63 -3.10 -14.95
C PHE A 80 11.20 -3.56 -15.18
N GLU A 81 11.05 -4.60 -16.01
CA GLU A 81 9.76 -5.16 -16.38
C GLU A 81 9.59 -6.58 -15.85
N SER A 82 8.37 -6.93 -15.49
CA SER A 82 7.98 -8.26 -15.02
C SER A 82 7.41 -9.12 -16.14
N LEU A 83 7.11 -10.41 -15.88
CA LEU A 83 6.48 -11.29 -16.87
C LEU A 83 5.07 -10.86 -17.24
N THR A 84 4.34 -10.37 -16.25
CA THR A 84 2.98 -9.86 -16.36
C THR A 84 2.92 -8.43 -15.84
N ALA A 85 1.85 -7.72 -16.10
CA ALA A 85 1.61 -6.37 -15.61
C ALA A 85 0.14 -6.21 -15.17
N ILE A 86 -0.12 -5.27 -14.27
CA ILE A 86 -1.48 -4.90 -13.87
C ILE A 86 -1.91 -3.67 -14.66
N ASP A 87 -3.09 -3.75 -15.28
CA ASP A 87 -3.68 -2.63 -15.99
C ASP A 87 -4.49 -1.69 -15.07
N ALA A 88 -5.07 -0.64 -15.64
CA ALA A 88 -5.89 0.34 -14.91
C ALA A 88 -7.17 -0.24 -14.26
N ARG A 89 -7.57 -1.45 -14.65
CA ARG A 89 -8.71 -2.17 -14.08
C ARG A 89 -8.28 -3.22 -13.07
N LEU A 90 -6.99 -3.21 -12.70
CA LEU A 90 -6.37 -4.21 -11.84
C LEU A 90 -6.40 -5.64 -12.42
N GLU A 91 -6.57 -5.76 -13.75
CA GLU A 91 -6.52 -7.06 -14.42
C GLU A 91 -5.08 -7.39 -14.83
N THR A 92 -4.72 -8.65 -14.63
CA THR A 92 -3.40 -9.17 -15.04
C THR A 92 -3.31 -9.25 -16.56
N ARG A 93 -2.27 -8.64 -17.13
CA ARG A 93 -2.00 -8.58 -18.57
C ARG A 93 -0.63 -9.18 -18.91
N PRO A 94 -0.47 -9.75 -20.10
CA PRO A 94 0.83 -10.12 -20.61
C PRO A 94 1.79 -8.92 -20.72
N ALA A 95 3.04 -9.09 -20.21
CA ALA A 95 4.14 -8.13 -20.38
C ALA A 95 5.32 -8.80 -21.09
N LEU A 96 6.42 -9.16 -20.42
CA LEU A 96 7.50 -9.91 -21.06
C LEU A 96 7.07 -11.32 -21.48
N ALA A 97 6.17 -11.95 -20.75
CA ALA A 97 5.45 -13.13 -21.24
C ALA A 97 4.36 -12.72 -22.23
N ALA A 98 4.24 -13.40 -23.35
CA ALA A 98 3.16 -13.22 -24.32
C ALA A 98 1.85 -13.87 -23.82
N SER A 99 1.96 -14.95 -23.05
CA SER A 99 0.86 -15.72 -22.47
C SER A 99 1.38 -16.63 -21.36
N TRP A 100 0.47 -17.27 -20.65
CA TRP A 100 0.77 -18.36 -19.71
C TRP A 100 -0.33 -19.41 -19.74
N ASP A 101 0.01 -20.63 -19.33
CA ASP A 101 -0.93 -21.73 -19.13
C ASP A 101 -0.65 -22.49 -17.84
N PHE A 102 -1.71 -23.02 -17.25
CA PHE A 102 -1.62 -23.90 -16.09
C PHE A 102 -1.66 -25.36 -16.53
N ARG A 103 -0.79 -26.16 -15.91
CA ARG A 103 -0.67 -27.61 -16.11
C ARG A 103 -0.80 -28.32 -14.77
N ASP A 104 -0.91 -29.64 -14.80
CA ASP A 104 -0.93 -30.48 -13.59
C ASP A 104 -2.00 -30.04 -12.59
N ASN A 105 -3.21 -29.78 -13.06
CA ASN A 105 -4.32 -29.26 -12.25
C ASN A 105 -3.99 -27.96 -11.50
N GLY A 106 -3.22 -27.07 -12.12
CA GLY A 106 -2.85 -25.78 -11.54
C GLY A 106 -1.58 -25.81 -10.67
N ALA A 107 -0.94 -26.97 -10.51
CA ALA A 107 0.31 -27.07 -9.75
C ALA A 107 1.57 -26.70 -10.56
N THR A 108 1.42 -26.37 -11.84
CA THR A 108 2.50 -25.89 -12.70
C THR A 108 1.97 -24.73 -13.53
N VAL A 109 2.70 -23.63 -13.62
CA VAL A 109 2.43 -22.55 -14.56
C VAL A 109 3.62 -22.40 -15.51
N ALA A 110 3.34 -22.31 -16.82
CA ALA A 110 4.33 -22.04 -17.84
C ALA A 110 4.05 -20.64 -18.44
N PHE A 111 5.04 -19.76 -18.37
CA PHE A 111 5.00 -18.45 -19.01
C PHE A 111 5.78 -18.50 -20.33
N HIS A 112 5.13 -18.17 -21.43
CA HIS A 112 5.70 -18.15 -22.76
C HIS A 112 6.30 -16.79 -23.08
N MET A 113 7.62 -16.68 -23.15
CA MET A 113 8.30 -15.40 -23.40
C MET A 113 7.97 -14.87 -24.80
N ARG A 114 7.93 -13.55 -24.95
CA ARG A 114 7.86 -12.93 -26.28
C ARG A 114 9.16 -13.19 -27.05
N PRO A 115 9.09 -13.40 -28.35
CA PRO A 115 10.30 -13.49 -29.18
C PRO A 115 10.99 -12.11 -29.31
N GLY A 116 12.33 -12.12 -29.38
CA GLY A 116 13.12 -10.91 -29.68
C GLY A 116 13.19 -9.87 -28.59
N LEU A 117 12.93 -10.25 -27.33
CA LEU A 117 13.10 -9.35 -26.17
C LEU A 117 14.57 -8.97 -25.99
N THR A 118 14.80 -7.71 -25.63
CA THR A 118 16.12 -7.18 -25.31
C THR A 118 16.09 -6.29 -24.08
N PHE A 119 17.22 -6.19 -23.40
CA PHE A 119 17.50 -5.12 -22.46
C PHE A 119 17.72 -3.78 -23.18
N SER A 120 17.84 -2.70 -22.44
CA SER A 120 17.98 -1.34 -22.98
C SER A 120 19.28 -1.10 -23.76
N ASP A 121 20.30 -1.93 -23.58
CA ASP A 121 21.55 -1.93 -24.35
C ASP A 121 21.48 -2.79 -25.63
N GLY A 122 20.33 -3.41 -25.92
CA GLY A 122 20.12 -4.30 -27.05
C GLY A 122 20.58 -5.75 -26.81
N SER A 123 21.13 -6.08 -25.65
CA SER A 123 21.47 -7.47 -25.31
C SER A 123 20.21 -8.33 -25.18
N PRO A 124 20.24 -9.62 -25.54
CA PRO A 124 19.07 -10.50 -25.48
C PRO A 124 18.56 -10.68 -24.06
N LEU A 125 17.22 -10.75 -23.90
CA LEU A 125 16.51 -11.08 -22.67
C LEU A 125 15.67 -12.35 -22.91
N GLY A 126 15.80 -13.36 -22.04
CA GLY A 126 15.09 -14.63 -22.19
C GLY A 126 14.71 -15.30 -20.87
N ALA A 127 14.15 -16.50 -20.97
CA ALA A 127 13.67 -17.26 -19.81
C ALA A 127 14.77 -17.52 -18.75
N ALA A 128 16.01 -17.66 -19.16
CA ALA A 128 17.14 -17.84 -18.24
C ALA A 128 17.38 -16.61 -17.35
N ASP A 129 17.17 -15.39 -17.88
CA ASP A 129 17.30 -14.15 -17.12
C ASP A 129 16.20 -14.02 -16.09
N VAL A 130 14.97 -14.47 -16.41
CA VAL A 130 13.85 -14.53 -15.46
C VAL A 130 14.20 -15.44 -14.29
N VAL A 131 14.61 -16.67 -14.58
CA VAL A 131 14.97 -17.66 -13.54
C VAL A 131 16.12 -17.14 -12.68
N ARG A 132 17.15 -16.53 -13.29
CA ARG A 132 18.25 -15.90 -12.55
C ARG A 132 17.76 -14.77 -11.64
N SER A 133 16.92 -13.86 -12.17
CA SER A 133 16.37 -12.73 -11.40
C SER A 133 15.53 -13.21 -10.21
N TRP A 134 14.71 -14.24 -10.41
CA TRP A 134 13.87 -14.78 -9.34
C TRP A 134 14.65 -15.59 -8.30
N PHE A 135 15.78 -16.21 -8.67
CA PHE A 135 16.67 -16.82 -7.68
C PHE A 135 17.32 -15.79 -6.75
N ARG A 136 17.41 -14.51 -7.15
CA ARG A 136 17.90 -13.43 -6.28
C ARG A 136 16.91 -13.08 -5.17
N ILE A 137 15.59 -13.22 -5.43
CA ILE A 137 14.55 -13.02 -4.41
C ILE A 137 14.72 -14.02 -3.25
N ILE A 138 15.15 -15.23 -3.56
CA ILE A 138 15.31 -16.33 -2.61
C ILE A 138 16.78 -16.63 -2.28
N ASP A 139 17.70 -15.72 -2.54
CA ASP A 139 19.12 -15.92 -2.22
C ASP A 139 19.29 -16.10 -0.70
N PRO A 140 19.85 -17.24 -0.23
CA PRO A 140 20.06 -17.46 1.20
C PRO A 140 21.00 -16.46 1.88
N ALA A 141 21.88 -15.80 1.12
CA ALA A 141 22.80 -14.80 1.63
C ALA A 141 22.12 -13.44 1.83
N HIS A 142 21.19 -13.09 0.93
CA HIS A 142 20.49 -11.81 0.92
C HIS A 142 19.04 -12.03 0.45
N PRO A 143 18.20 -12.70 1.26
CA PRO A 143 16.82 -12.94 0.85
C PRO A 143 16.04 -11.62 0.76
N SER A 144 15.16 -11.53 -0.23
CA SER A 144 14.26 -10.40 -0.38
C SER A 144 13.44 -10.14 0.88
N PRO A 145 13.17 -8.88 1.26
CA PRO A 145 12.14 -8.56 2.25
C PRO A 145 10.77 -9.16 1.89
N LEU A 146 10.49 -9.32 0.58
CA LEU A 146 9.24 -9.86 0.05
C LEU A 146 9.35 -11.34 -0.37
N VAL A 147 10.29 -12.10 0.20
CA VAL A 147 10.51 -13.54 -0.08
C VAL A 147 9.26 -14.40 0.12
N THR A 148 8.32 -13.95 0.95
CA THR A 148 7.03 -14.62 1.21
C THR A 148 6.16 -14.74 -0.03
N LEU A 149 6.29 -13.83 -1.00
CA LEU A 149 5.59 -13.90 -2.29
C LEU A 149 6.03 -15.11 -3.15
N MET A 150 7.17 -15.72 -2.83
CA MET A 150 7.63 -16.97 -3.42
C MET A 150 7.12 -18.23 -2.68
N GLY A 151 6.22 -18.05 -1.70
CA GLY A 151 5.75 -19.13 -0.81
C GLY A 151 5.07 -20.29 -1.53
N ASP A 152 4.41 -20.02 -2.64
CA ASP A 152 3.77 -21.06 -3.46
C ASP A 152 4.74 -21.84 -4.35
N VAL A 153 5.94 -21.35 -4.59
CA VAL A 153 6.95 -22.02 -5.41
C VAL A 153 7.61 -23.16 -4.63
N VAL A 154 7.62 -24.35 -5.20
CA VAL A 154 8.21 -25.56 -4.57
C VAL A 154 9.62 -25.27 -4.08
N ASN A 155 9.87 -25.52 -2.80
CA ASN A 155 11.14 -25.35 -2.10
C ASN A 155 11.75 -23.92 -2.10
N ALA A 156 11.07 -22.89 -2.59
CA ALA A 156 11.65 -21.54 -2.66
C ALA A 156 11.98 -20.98 -1.27
N VAL A 157 11.03 -21.00 -0.34
CA VAL A 157 11.24 -20.53 1.05
C VAL A 157 12.24 -21.41 1.81
N ALA A 158 12.22 -22.74 1.58
CA ALA A 158 13.19 -23.64 2.17
C ALA A 158 14.62 -23.35 1.67
N TYR A 159 14.75 -22.99 0.40
CA TYR A 159 16.01 -22.57 -0.19
C TYR A 159 16.48 -21.22 0.41
N ALA A 160 15.62 -20.24 0.47
CA ALA A 160 15.92 -18.93 1.06
C ALA A 160 16.39 -19.04 2.53
N ARG A 161 15.83 -20.00 3.28
CA ARG A 161 16.24 -20.29 4.67
C ARG A 161 17.47 -21.20 4.79
N GLY A 162 18.09 -21.61 3.68
CA GLY A 162 19.24 -22.51 3.66
C GLY A 162 18.94 -23.97 4.08
N VAL A 163 17.67 -24.35 4.21
CA VAL A 163 17.22 -25.72 4.51
C VAL A 163 17.38 -26.60 3.28
N GLU A 164 16.85 -26.18 2.12
CA GLU A 164 17.17 -26.80 0.84
C GLU A 164 18.41 -26.08 0.27
N LYS A 165 19.38 -26.84 -0.25
CA LYS A 165 20.63 -26.29 -0.80
C LYS A 165 20.79 -26.54 -2.29
N ASP A 166 19.95 -27.39 -2.85
CA ASP A 166 19.99 -27.75 -4.26
C ASP A 166 19.03 -26.87 -5.06
N LYS A 167 19.58 -25.93 -5.84
CA LYS A 167 18.80 -25.07 -6.76
C LYS A 167 17.91 -25.88 -7.72
N GLY A 168 18.35 -27.08 -8.12
CA GLY A 168 17.60 -27.94 -9.04
C GLY A 168 16.30 -28.50 -8.44
N LYS A 169 16.13 -28.45 -7.11
CA LYS A 169 14.90 -28.86 -6.44
C LYS A 169 13.89 -27.72 -6.28
N VAL A 170 14.32 -26.47 -6.45
CA VAL A 170 13.42 -25.33 -6.46
C VAL A 170 12.52 -25.42 -7.69
N GLY A 171 11.27 -25.04 -7.54
CA GLY A 171 10.27 -25.11 -8.61
C GLY A 171 10.42 -24.06 -9.71
N LEU A 172 11.64 -23.62 -10.04
CA LEU A 172 11.94 -22.62 -11.06
C LEU A 172 12.85 -23.21 -12.12
N SER A 173 12.46 -23.13 -13.40
CA SER A 173 13.29 -23.58 -14.51
C SER A 173 12.99 -22.83 -15.80
N ALA A 174 13.99 -22.74 -16.68
CA ALA A 174 13.83 -22.30 -18.06
C ALA A 174 13.81 -23.54 -18.97
N ALA A 175 12.85 -23.60 -19.88
CA ALA A 175 12.67 -24.70 -20.83
C ALA A 175 12.48 -24.12 -22.25
N GLY A 176 13.59 -23.87 -22.95
CA GLY A 176 13.57 -23.10 -24.21
C GLY A 176 13.18 -21.66 -23.91
N ASP A 177 12.13 -21.16 -24.55
CA ASP A 177 11.60 -19.81 -24.35
C ASP A 177 10.53 -19.75 -23.25
N ASP A 178 10.31 -20.85 -22.50
CA ASP A 178 9.35 -20.90 -21.41
C ASP A 178 10.03 -20.76 -20.06
N VAL A 179 9.37 -20.01 -19.15
CA VAL A 179 9.64 -20.05 -17.71
C VAL A 179 8.62 -20.99 -17.08
N VAL A 180 9.09 -22.09 -16.50
CA VAL A 180 8.25 -23.11 -15.90
C VAL A 180 8.37 -23.05 -14.37
N VAL A 181 7.24 -22.85 -13.70
CA VAL A 181 7.14 -22.74 -12.24
C VAL A 181 6.30 -23.88 -11.70
N ARG A 182 6.88 -24.69 -10.81
CA ARG A 182 6.16 -25.72 -10.06
C ARG A 182 5.71 -25.14 -8.72
N LEU A 183 4.43 -25.31 -8.41
CA LEU A 183 3.78 -24.75 -7.23
C LEU A 183 3.46 -25.85 -6.21
N ASN A 184 3.49 -25.51 -4.92
CA ASN A 184 3.14 -26.40 -3.80
C ASN A 184 1.65 -26.76 -3.78
N ARG A 185 0.82 -25.92 -4.41
CA ARG A 185 -0.64 -26.03 -4.54
C ARG A 185 -1.08 -25.32 -5.82
N PRO A 186 -2.29 -25.56 -6.31
CA PRO A 186 -2.88 -24.70 -7.33
C PRO A 186 -2.90 -23.24 -6.85
N ALA A 187 -2.38 -22.31 -7.65
CA ALA A 187 -2.35 -20.87 -7.35
C ALA A 187 -2.64 -20.08 -8.63
N THR A 188 -3.93 -19.91 -8.92
CA THR A 188 -4.39 -19.21 -10.14
C THR A 188 -4.07 -17.71 -10.11
N ASP A 189 -3.75 -17.16 -8.95
CA ASP A 189 -3.30 -15.79 -8.72
C ASP A 189 -1.79 -15.60 -8.95
N PHE A 190 -1.00 -16.66 -9.14
CA PHE A 190 0.45 -16.55 -9.31
C PHE A 190 0.87 -15.62 -10.47
N PRO A 191 0.20 -15.59 -11.65
CA PRO A 191 0.49 -14.57 -12.68
C PRO A 191 0.24 -13.14 -12.22
N THR A 192 -0.66 -12.91 -11.28
CA THR A 192 -0.91 -11.59 -10.68
C THR A 192 0.21 -11.22 -9.68
N ILE A 193 0.64 -12.17 -8.87
CA ILE A 193 1.75 -11.99 -7.91
C ILE A 193 3.03 -11.58 -8.64
N VAL A 194 3.39 -12.27 -9.73
CA VAL A 194 4.64 -12.00 -10.47
C VAL A 194 4.59 -10.74 -11.35
N SER A 195 3.50 -9.97 -11.31
CA SER A 195 3.44 -8.64 -11.93
C SER A 195 4.10 -7.57 -11.07
N GLY A 196 4.33 -7.85 -9.79
CA GLY A 196 4.95 -6.91 -8.85
C GLY A 196 6.40 -6.58 -9.20
N PRO A 197 6.88 -5.39 -8.83
CA PRO A 197 8.25 -4.94 -9.14
C PRO A 197 9.35 -5.87 -8.62
N THR A 198 9.12 -6.55 -7.50
CA THR A 198 10.07 -7.55 -6.94
C THR A 198 10.42 -8.66 -7.92
N PHE A 199 9.49 -9.00 -8.81
CA PHE A 199 9.67 -10.05 -9.84
C PHE A 199 10.23 -9.51 -11.15
N ALA A 200 10.60 -8.24 -11.21
CA ALA A 200 11.12 -7.64 -12.43
C ALA A 200 12.49 -8.23 -12.84
N ILE A 201 12.73 -8.23 -14.15
CA ILE A 201 13.87 -8.91 -14.73
C ILE A 201 15.06 -7.95 -14.86
N VAL A 202 16.16 -8.30 -14.23
CA VAL A 202 17.41 -7.53 -14.24
C VAL A 202 18.48 -8.17 -15.13
N PRO A 203 19.39 -7.39 -15.73
CA PRO A 203 20.53 -7.94 -16.48
C PRO A 203 21.53 -8.62 -15.53
N ALA A 204 22.35 -9.52 -16.05
CA ALA A 204 23.36 -10.22 -15.27
C ALA A 204 24.42 -9.27 -14.66
N THR A 205 24.58 -8.08 -15.21
CA THR A 205 25.49 -7.04 -14.70
C THR A 205 25.12 -6.54 -13.31
N VAL A 206 23.86 -6.71 -12.88
CA VAL A 206 23.42 -6.36 -11.49
C VAL A 206 24.14 -7.20 -10.43
N ASP A 207 24.57 -8.41 -10.77
CA ASP A 207 25.33 -9.29 -9.87
C ASP A 207 26.80 -8.88 -9.71
N ALA A 208 27.24 -7.83 -10.42
CA ALA A 208 28.59 -7.29 -10.28
C ALA A 208 28.74 -6.46 -8.99
N PRO A 209 29.97 -6.36 -8.42
CA PRO A 209 30.21 -5.62 -7.16
C PRO A 209 29.79 -4.15 -7.19
N GLN A 210 29.68 -3.55 -8.38
CA GLN A 210 29.24 -2.15 -8.56
C GLN A 210 27.73 -1.97 -8.40
N GLY A 211 26.95 -3.07 -8.50
CA GLY A 211 25.50 -3.03 -8.42
C GLY A 211 24.87 -2.15 -9.51
N LEU A 212 23.69 -1.59 -9.17
CA LEU A 212 22.99 -0.63 -10.02
C LEU A 212 23.49 0.79 -9.73
N SER A 213 23.85 1.53 -10.79
CA SER A 213 24.22 2.94 -10.69
C SER A 213 23.65 3.74 -11.85
N ALA A 214 23.27 4.99 -11.60
CA ALA A 214 22.80 5.90 -12.63
C ALA A 214 23.91 6.25 -13.64
N GLY A 215 23.55 6.47 -14.89
CA GLY A 215 24.46 6.92 -15.95
C GLY A 215 24.32 6.14 -17.25
N ASP A 216 25.23 6.43 -18.19
CA ASP A 216 25.20 5.84 -19.54
C ASP A 216 25.38 4.30 -19.57
N GLY A 217 25.88 3.72 -18.47
CA GLY A 217 26.02 2.27 -18.31
C GLY A 217 24.84 1.57 -17.66
N PHE A 218 23.75 2.29 -17.32
CA PHE A 218 22.56 1.68 -16.74
C PHE A 218 21.83 0.81 -17.76
N VAL A 219 21.62 -0.45 -17.44
CA VAL A 219 20.89 -1.41 -18.27
C VAL A 219 19.65 -1.88 -17.54
N GLY A 220 18.49 -1.76 -18.17
CA GLY A 220 17.19 -2.17 -17.64
C GLY A 220 16.33 -2.90 -18.66
N SER A 221 15.25 -3.50 -18.21
CA SER A 221 14.24 -4.16 -19.06
C SER A 221 12.95 -3.34 -19.18
N GLY A 222 12.82 -2.25 -18.41
CA GLY A 222 11.62 -1.41 -18.33
C GLY A 222 11.51 -0.33 -19.39
N GLY A 223 10.46 0.49 -19.29
CA GLY A 223 10.20 1.59 -20.23
C GLY A 223 11.21 2.73 -20.18
N TYR A 224 11.98 2.82 -19.09
CA TYR A 224 12.97 3.88 -18.88
C TYR A 224 14.29 3.32 -18.38
N VAL A 225 15.35 4.12 -18.54
CA VAL A 225 16.68 3.89 -17.96
C VAL A 225 17.08 5.07 -17.07
N LEU A 226 17.76 4.81 -15.97
CA LEU A 226 18.22 5.82 -15.03
C LEU A 226 19.48 6.51 -15.56
N SER A 227 19.32 7.69 -16.15
CA SER A 227 20.42 8.41 -16.79
C SER A 227 21.22 9.31 -15.84
N ALA A 228 20.60 9.79 -14.76
CA ALA A 228 21.24 10.57 -13.72
C ALA A 228 20.47 10.48 -12.40
N ALA A 229 21.17 10.56 -11.28
CA ALA A 229 20.57 10.67 -9.94
C ALA A 229 21.39 11.66 -9.11
N THR A 230 20.70 12.56 -8.40
CA THR A 230 21.22 13.52 -7.43
C THR A 230 20.30 13.59 -6.24
N ASP A 231 20.70 14.26 -5.17
CA ASP A 231 19.84 14.49 -3.99
C ASP A 231 18.57 15.31 -4.32
N GLN A 232 18.58 16.10 -5.40
CA GLN A 232 17.43 16.92 -5.79
C GLN A 232 16.51 16.23 -6.80
N LYS A 233 17.04 15.38 -7.66
CA LYS A 233 16.23 14.68 -8.67
C LYS A 233 16.94 13.49 -9.28
N SER A 234 16.12 12.54 -9.75
CA SER A 234 16.53 11.48 -10.67
C SER A 234 15.97 11.74 -12.07
N THR A 235 16.74 11.41 -13.11
CA THR A 235 16.33 11.59 -14.51
C THR A 235 16.24 10.24 -15.19
N LEU A 236 15.05 9.93 -15.68
CA LEU A 236 14.76 8.73 -16.44
C LEU A 236 14.62 9.08 -17.91
N LYS A 237 15.35 8.37 -18.79
CA LYS A 237 15.23 8.50 -20.26
C LYS A 237 14.45 7.32 -20.83
N ALA A 238 13.59 7.57 -21.81
CA ALA A 238 12.85 6.52 -22.48
C ALA A 238 13.79 5.48 -23.10
N ASN A 239 13.44 4.21 -22.90
CA ASN A 239 14.15 3.07 -23.47
C ASN A 239 13.68 2.82 -24.91
N ASP A 240 14.59 2.98 -25.88
CA ASP A 240 14.29 2.75 -27.30
C ASP A 240 14.07 1.27 -27.63
N HIS A 241 14.53 0.36 -26.76
CA HIS A 241 14.41 -1.09 -26.89
C HIS A 241 13.26 -1.68 -26.06
N TYR A 242 12.38 -0.83 -25.48
CA TYR A 242 11.28 -1.33 -24.67
C TYR A 242 10.32 -2.20 -25.50
N TRP A 243 9.98 -3.37 -24.98
CA TRP A 243 9.17 -4.37 -25.68
C TRP A 243 7.80 -3.87 -26.18
N ALA A 244 7.17 -2.94 -25.45
CA ALA A 244 5.88 -2.35 -25.83
C ALA A 244 6.02 -1.12 -26.75
N GLY A 245 7.23 -0.82 -27.22
CA GLY A 245 7.56 0.38 -27.96
C GLY A 245 8.07 1.51 -27.08
N ARG A 246 8.84 2.44 -27.65
CA ARG A 246 9.39 3.59 -26.94
C ARG A 246 8.27 4.40 -26.28
N PRO A 247 8.37 4.73 -24.96
CA PRO A 247 7.42 5.60 -24.27
C PRO A 247 7.23 6.94 -24.98
N ALA A 248 5.99 7.47 -24.94
CA ALA A 248 5.65 8.75 -25.58
C ALA A 248 6.34 9.95 -24.90
N ILE A 249 6.62 9.85 -23.60
CA ILE A 249 7.40 10.83 -22.84
C ILE A 249 8.86 10.40 -22.89
N GLY A 250 9.70 11.22 -23.52
CA GLY A 250 11.13 10.93 -23.69
C GLY A 250 11.94 11.03 -22.42
N MET A 251 11.47 11.86 -21.46
CA MET A 251 12.17 12.09 -20.19
C MET A 251 11.18 12.24 -19.04
N VAL A 252 11.44 11.56 -17.93
CA VAL A 252 10.76 11.78 -16.65
C VAL A 252 11.79 12.29 -15.64
N GLU A 253 11.50 13.41 -15.00
CA GLU A 253 12.26 13.91 -13.87
C GLU A 253 11.49 13.59 -12.59
N LEU A 254 12.07 12.74 -11.73
CA LEU A 254 11.59 12.49 -10.38
C LEU A 254 12.22 13.56 -9.48
N VAL A 255 11.42 14.52 -9.06
CA VAL A 255 11.86 15.65 -8.22
C VAL A 255 11.81 15.20 -6.77
N HIS A 256 12.94 15.25 -6.07
CA HIS A 256 13.09 14.83 -4.68
C HIS A 256 13.00 15.99 -3.70
N ASP A 257 13.44 17.19 -4.14
CA ASP A 257 13.46 18.39 -3.31
C ASP A 257 12.77 19.57 -4.03
N ILE A 258 11.78 20.15 -3.38
CA ILE A 258 11.03 21.32 -3.83
C ILE A 258 11.37 22.59 -3.03
N GLY A 259 12.51 22.58 -2.31
CA GLY A 259 13.01 23.74 -1.58
C GLY A 259 12.14 24.14 -0.38
N GLY A 260 11.55 23.18 0.32
CA GLY A 260 10.71 23.42 1.50
C GLY A 260 9.33 24.02 1.20
N ARG A 261 8.93 24.11 -0.07
CA ARG A 261 7.56 24.51 -0.48
C ARG A 261 6.58 23.35 -0.28
N SER A 262 5.28 23.64 -0.22
CA SER A 262 4.27 22.59 -0.29
C SER A 262 4.21 21.99 -1.71
N PRO A 263 3.77 20.71 -1.86
CA PRO A 263 3.51 20.11 -3.16
C PRO A 263 2.57 20.94 -4.03
N VAL A 264 1.52 21.51 -3.44
CA VAL A 264 0.58 22.40 -4.12
C VAL A 264 1.28 23.63 -4.68
N ALA A 265 2.11 24.32 -3.87
CA ALA A 265 2.83 25.53 -4.32
C ALA A 265 3.87 25.22 -5.41
N ALA A 266 4.53 24.05 -5.36
CA ALA A 266 5.45 23.60 -6.41
C ALA A 266 4.70 23.27 -7.71
N PHE A 267 3.52 22.65 -7.59
CA PHE A 267 2.63 22.40 -8.71
C PHE A 267 2.15 23.71 -9.33
N GLU A 268 1.60 24.65 -8.58
CA GLU A 268 1.17 25.97 -9.10
C GLU A 268 2.30 26.70 -9.81
N GLY A 269 3.51 26.66 -9.24
CA GLY A 269 4.71 27.29 -9.81
C GLY A 269 5.20 26.66 -11.11
N GLY A 270 4.70 25.49 -11.51
CA GLY A 270 5.12 24.80 -12.73
C GLY A 270 6.42 24.00 -12.60
N ASP A 271 6.87 23.75 -11.36
CA ASP A 271 8.09 22.96 -11.11
C ASP A 271 7.83 21.45 -11.19
N ILE A 272 6.59 21.04 -10.97
CA ILE A 272 6.11 19.65 -11.06
C ILE A 272 4.81 19.58 -11.85
N ASP A 273 4.58 18.44 -12.51
CA ASP A 273 3.42 18.20 -13.37
C ASP A 273 2.44 17.17 -12.76
N LEU A 274 2.94 16.37 -11.81
CA LEU A 274 2.18 15.37 -11.06
C LEU A 274 2.71 15.29 -9.63
N THR A 275 1.80 15.26 -8.66
CA THR A 275 2.15 15.09 -7.24
C THR A 275 0.99 14.56 -6.44
N ASP A 276 1.28 13.77 -5.42
CA ASP A 276 0.32 13.49 -4.36
C ASP A 276 0.11 14.74 -3.50
N VAL A 277 -1.09 14.86 -2.93
CA VAL A 277 -1.46 15.91 -1.99
C VAL A 277 -2.08 15.29 -0.74
N SER A 278 -1.91 15.96 0.39
CA SER A 278 -2.49 15.47 1.63
C SER A 278 -4.03 15.47 1.59
N PRO A 279 -4.71 14.58 2.33
CA PRO A 279 -6.17 14.63 2.46
C PRO A 279 -6.67 15.98 2.98
N PHE A 280 -5.89 16.65 3.84
CA PHE A 280 -6.21 17.99 4.33
C PHE A 280 -6.19 19.01 3.18
N ASP A 281 -5.17 18.98 2.31
CA ASP A 281 -5.11 19.86 1.14
C ASP A 281 -6.26 19.56 0.18
N ALA A 282 -6.59 18.29 -0.05
CA ALA A 282 -7.69 17.90 -0.93
C ALA A 282 -9.04 18.49 -0.51
N THR A 283 -9.27 18.72 0.81
CA THR A 283 -10.53 19.29 1.30
C THR A 283 -10.80 20.71 0.80
N TRP A 284 -9.77 21.57 0.68
CA TRP A 284 -9.94 22.91 0.17
C TRP A 284 -9.67 23.01 -1.33
N LEU A 285 -8.74 22.22 -1.87
CA LEU A 285 -8.47 22.12 -3.30
C LEU A 285 -9.71 21.77 -4.11
N ALA A 286 -10.58 20.92 -3.59
CA ALA A 286 -11.84 20.55 -4.25
C ALA A 286 -12.77 21.74 -4.55
N TYR A 287 -12.61 22.85 -3.84
CA TYR A 287 -13.39 24.10 -4.02
C TYR A 287 -12.61 25.21 -4.72
N ASP A 288 -11.34 24.96 -5.08
CA ASP A 288 -10.53 25.92 -5.83
C ASP A 288 -10.89 25.88 -7.32
N ASP A 289 -11.20 27.04 -7.91
CA ASP A 289 -11.65 27.14 -9.30
C ASP A 289 -10.58 26.69 -10.32
N ALA A 290 -9.29 26.82 -9.99
CA ALA A 290 -8.19 26.49 -10.88
C ALA A 290 -7.63 25.08 -10.65
N LEU A 291 -7.49 24.67 -9.40
CA LEU A 291 -6.88 23.39 -9.03
C LEU A 291 -7.89 22.25 -8.84
N GLY A 292 -9.13 22.57 -8.45
CA GLY A 292 -10.18 21.57 -8.26
C GLY A 292 -10.40 20.66 -9.47
N PRO A 293 -10.46 21.18 -10.70
CA PRO A 293 -10.56 20.35 -11.90
C PRO A 293 -9.34 19.46 -12.17
N LEU A 294 -8.19 19.74 -11.54
CA LEU A 294 -6.95 18.97 -11.66
C LEU A 294 -6.74 17.97 -10.53
N LEU A 295 -7.55 18.07 -9.47
CA LEU A 295 -7.53 17.16 -8.34
C LEU A 295 -8.11 15.81 -8.74
N ARG A 296 -7.42 14.75 -8.41
CA ARG A 296 -7.83 13.37 -8.65
C ARG A 296 -7.91 12.62 -7.35
N ARG A 297 -8.91 11.76 -7.23
CA ARG A 297 -9.08 10.82 -6.13
C ARG A 297 -8.91 9.40 -6.65
N SER A 298 -8.11 8.60 -5.95
CA SER A 298 -7.93 7.17 -6.23
C SER A 298 -8.16 6.37 -4.95
N ASP A 299 -8.82 5.21 -5.08
CA ASP A 299 -8.90 4.27 -3.98
C ASP A 299 -7.54 3.54 -3.86
N VAL A 300 -7.01 3.45 -2.65
CA VAL A 300 -5.80 2.67 -2.38
C VAL A 300 -6.21 1.24 -2.05
N LEU A 301 -5.49 0.26 -2.56
CA LEU A 301 -5.70 -1.14 -2.20
C LEU A 301 -5.08 -1.41 -0.82
N SER A 302 -5.68 -0.81 0.19
CA SER A 302 -5.26 -0.90 1.59
C SER A 302 -6.41 -1.31 2.48
N LEU A 303 -6.06 -1.83 3.64
CA LEU A 303 -6.99 -2.16 4.70
C LEU A 303 -6.36 -1.78 6.04
N HIS A 304 -7.06 -0.99 6.86
CA HIS A 304 -6.79 -0.90 8.28
C HIS A 304 -7.78 -1.77 9.05
N TYR A 305 -7.29 -2.50 10.04
CA TYR A 305 -8.10 -3.41 10.84
C TYR A 305 -7.59 -3.54 12.27
N TYR A 306 -8.47 -3.91 13.20
CA TYR A 306 -8.07 -4.44 14.49
C TYR A 306 -7.97 -5.95 14.41
N GLY A 307 -6.86 -6.51 14.91
CA GLY A 307 -6.69 -7.94 15.11
C GLY A 307 -6.76 -8.30 16.59
N PHE A 308 -7.26 -9.51 16.89
CA PHE A 308 -7.32 -10.07 18.23
C PHE A 308 -6.33 -11.24 18.38
N ASP A 309 -5.58 -11.30 19.48
CA ASP A 309 -4.86 -12.53 19.84
C ASP A 309 -5.86 -13.59 20.29
N THR A 310 -6.22 -14.49 19.36
CA THR A 310 -7.24 -15.52 19.58
C THR A 310 -6.69 -16.76 20.30
N SER A 311 -5.40 -16.78 20.60
CA SER A 311 -4.74 -17.95 21.22
C SER A 311 -4.91 -18.00 22.74
N ARG A 312 -5.42 -16.93 23.35
CA ARG A 312 -5.53 -16.79 24.80
C ARG A 312 -6.74 -15.94 25.24
N PRO A 313 -7.21 -16.13 26.49
CA PRO A 313 -8.28 -15.31 27.06
C PRO A 313 -7.93 -13.80 27.04
N PRO A 314 -8.94 -12.93 26.88
CA PRO A 314 -10.36 -13.23 26.75
C PRO A 314 -10.81 -13.43 25.30
N PHE A 315 -9.91 -13.26 24.30
CA PHE A 315 -10.25 -13.26 22.88
C PHE A 315 -10.16 -14.66 22.21
N ASP A 316 -9.87 -15.72 22.95
CA ASP A 316 -10.10 -17.11 22.51
C ASP A 316 -11.60 -17.43 22.39
N ASP A 317 -12.47 -16.71 23.15
CA ASP A 317 -13.93 -16.85 23.04
C ASP A 317 -14.48 -15.97 21.90
N VAL A 318 -15.08 -16.60 20.90
CA VAL A 318 -15.71 -15.93 19.76
C VAL A 318 -16.80 -14.94 20.17
N ARG A 319 -17.53 -15.21 21.29
CA ARG A 319 -18.57 -14.31 21.79
C ARG A 319 -18.01 -12.98 22.26
N VAL A 320 -16.81 -13.00 22.84
CA VAL A 320 -16.10 -11.77 23.25
C VAL A 320 -15.70 -10.97 22.01
N ARG A 321 -15.10 -11.59 21.00
CA ARG A 321 -14.72 -10.91 19.77
C ARG A 321 -15.92 -10.32 19.04
N GLN A 322 -17.01 -11.08 18.93
CA GLN A 322 -18.27 -10.59 18.35
C GLN A 322 -18.89 -9.45 19.16
N ALA A 323 -18.78 -9.48 20.50
CA ALA A 323 -19.26 -8.38 21.35
C ALA A 323 -18.50 -7.07 21.03
N PHE A 324 -17.17 -7.13 20.90
CA PHE A 324 -16.37 -5.97 20.51
C PHE A 324 -16.72 -5.47 19.11
N ALA A 325 -16.89 -6.38 18.14
CA ALA A 325 -17.20 -6.03 16.76
C ALA A 325 -18.58 -5.35 16.61
N ARG A 326 -19.59 -5.74 17.42
CA ARG A 326 -20.97 -5.22 17.35
C ARG A 326 -21.22 -4.01 18.26
N ALA A 327 -20.35 -3.77 19.25
CA ALA A 327 -20.55 -2.69 20.22
C ALA A 327 -20.37 -1.30 19.63
N VAL A 328 -19.59 -1.16 18.55
CA VAL A 328 -19.17 0.11 17.96
C VAL A 328 -19.90 0.37 16.66
N ASP A 329 -20.37 1.60 16.45
CA ASP A 329 -20.82 2.08 15.14
C ASP A 329 -19.59 2.48 14.32
N TRP A 330 -18.98 1.50 13.65
CA TRP A 330 -17.76 1.68 12.87
C TRP A 330 -17.89 2.72 11.77
N ARG A 331 -19.02 2.76 11.07
CA ARG A 331 -19.25 3.74 9.99
C ARG A 331 -19.24 5.17 10.52
N ARG A 332 -19.92 5.39 11.65
CA ARG A 332 -19.95 6.70 12.30
C ARG A 332 -18.58 7.06 12.87
N LEU A 333 -17.90 6.14 13.53
CA LEU A 333 -16.59 6.37 14.12
C LEU A 333 -15.60 6.80 13.02
N ILE A 334 -15.52 6.06 11.93
CA ILE A 334 -14.62 6.34 10.82
C ILE A 334 -14.99 7.65 10.12
N ALA A 335 -16.26 7.91 9.86
CA ALA A 335 -16.71 9.17 9.25
C ALA A 335 -16.31 10.41 10.07
N LEU A 336 -16.20 10.27 11.39
CA LEU A 336 -15.81 11.36 12.29
C LEU A 336 -14.29 11.48 12.46
N SER A 337 -13.52 10.38 12.34
CA SER A 337 -12.07 10.36 12.58
C SER A 337 -11.22 10.53 11.33
N SER A 338 -11.68 10.05 10.17
CA SER A 338 -10.85 9.99 8.96
C SER A 338 -10.74 11.32 8.18
N ALA A 339 -11.61 12.28 8.45
CA ALA A 339 -11.66 13.58 7.74
C ALA A 339 -11.62 13.46 6.20
N GLY A 340 -12.18 12.38 5.65
CA GLY A 340 -12.19 12.09 4.21
C GLY A 340 -10.91 11.43 3.66
N ALA A 341 -9.95 11.10 4.53
CA ALA A 341 -8.72 10.38 4.15
C ALA A 341 -8.95 8.89 3.91
N ALA A 342 -10.08 8.35 4.37
CA ALA A 342 -10.40 6.94 4.26
C ALA A 342 -11.91 6.72 4.12
N THR A 343 -12.30 5.55 3.64
CA THR A 343 -13.68 5.10 3.58
C THR A 343 -13.91 3.95 4.56
N PRO A 344 -15.10 3.86 5.21
CA PRO A 344 -15.41 2.70 6.06
C PRO A 344 -15.29 1.40 5.29
N ALA A 345 -14.61 0.42 5.86
CA ALA A 345 -14.51 -0.91 5.30
C ALA A 345 -15.88 -1.61 5.27
N THR A 346 -16.06 -2.53 4.33
CA THR A 346 -17.23 -3.43 4.25
C THR A 346 -16.83 -4.89 4.35
N GLY A 347 -15.55 -5.18 4.56
CA GLY A 347 -14.94 -6.49 4.68
C GLY A 347 -13.42 -6.38 4.69
N MET A 348 -12.74 -7.50 4.58
CA MET A 348 -11.27 -7.52 4.53
C MET A 348 -10.73 -7.03 3.17
N VAL A 349 -11.43 -7.33 2.09
CA VAL A 349 -10.96 -7.04 0.73
C VAL A 349 -11.37 -5.62 0.29
N PRO A 350 -10.44 -4.71 -0.07
CA PRO A 350 -10.77 -3.34 -0.49
C PRO A 350 -11.46 -3.27 -1.85
N PRO A 351 -12.15 -2.14 -2.14
CA PRO A 351 -12.75 -1.88 -3.45
C PRO A 351 -11.73 -1.92 -4.59
N GLY A 352 -12.20 -2.26 -5.80
CA GLY A 352 -11.37 -2.28 -7.00
C GLY A 352 -10.71 -3.65 -7.27
N ILE A 353 -10.46 -4.47 -6.26
CA ILE A 353 -9.83 -5.78 -6.44
C ILE A 353 -10.72 -6.70 -7.27
N PRO A 354 -10.19 -7.30 -8.37
CA PRO A 354 -10.91 -8.28 -9.17
C PRO A 354 -11.35 -9.49 -8.32
N GLY A 355 -12.60 -9.90 -8.46
CA GLY A 355 -13.14 -11.00 -7.67
C GLY A 355 -13.70 -10.62 -6.30
N ARG A 356 -13.54 -9.35 -5.86
CA ARG A 356 -14.17 -8.85 -4.64
C ARG A 356 -15.68 -8.95 -4.69
N SER A 357 -16.29 -9.34 -3.57
CA SER A 357 -17.74 -9.26 -3.39
C SER A 357 -18.24 -7.81 -3.23
N GLY A 358 -19.48 -7.57 -3.64
CA GLY A 358 -20.19 -6.35 -3.27
C GLY A 358 -20.94 -6.45 -1.94
N ALA A 359 -20.86 -7.60 -1.25
CA ALA A 359 -21.53 -7.81 0.02
C ALA A 359 -20.85 -7.00 1.15
N ASP A 360 -21.64 -6.73 2.19
CA ASP A 360 -21.17 -6.11 3.43
C ASP A 360 -20.93 -7.21 4.47
N PHE A 361 -19.69 -7.43 4.80
CA PHE A 361 -19.28 -8.43 5.79
C PHE A 361 -19.03 -7.83 7.19
N LEU A 362 -19.24 -6.51 7.38
CA LEU A 362 -19.16 -5.94 8.73
C LEU A 362 -20.33 -6.42 9.58
N PRO A 363 -20.09 -6.76 10.86
CA PRO A 363 -21.15 -6.97 11.82
C PRO A 363 -22.02 -5.72 11.95
N ALA A 364 -23.34 -5.91 11.99
CA ALA A 364 -24.24 -4.80 12.29
C ALA A 364 -23.97 -4.22 13.66
N HIS A 365 -24.03 -2.90 13.81
CA HIS A 365 -23.99 -2.22 15.09
C HIS A 365 -25.19 -2.66 15.94
N ASP A 366 -24.93 -3.40 17.02
CA ASP A 366 -25.92 -3.96 17.94
C ASP A 366 -25.36 -4.00 19.37
N PRO A 367 -25.36 -2.86 20.08
CA PRO A 367 -24.83 -2.78 21.44
C PRO A 367 -25.56 -3.66 22.44
N ASP A 368 -26.87 -3.89 22.27
CA ASP A 368 -27.64 -4.78 23.15
C ASP A 368 -27.25 -6.24 22.96
N GLY A 369 -27.15 -6.68 21.71
CA GLY A 369 -26.61 -8.00 21.38
C GLY A 369 -25.15 -8.16 21.82
N ALA A 370 -24.33 -7.13 21.69
CA ALA A 370 -22.94 -7.14 22.17
C ALA A 370 -22.86 -7.36 23.68
N ARG A 371 -23.68 -6.66 24.48
CA ARG A 371 -23.79 -6.88 25.93
C ARG A 371 -24.28 -8.29 26.28
N ALA A 372 -25.25 -8.80 25.53
CA ALA A 372 -25.73 -10.16 25.73
C ALA A 372 -24.65 -11.21 25.45
N LEU A 373 -23.87 -11.07 24.37
CA LEU A 373 -22.74 -11.92 24.05
C LEU A 373 -21.66 -11.89 25.13
N LEU A 374 -21.28 -10.71 25.61
CA LEU A 374 -20.28 -10.53 26.66
C LEU A 374 -20.76 -11.13 28.00
N SER A 375 -22.03 -10.94 28.34
CA SER A 375 -22.64 -11.58 29.51
C SER A 375 -22.65 -13.10 29.40
N GLY A 376 -22.99 -13.64 28.20
CA GLY A 376 -22.95 -15.08 27.92
C GLY A 376 -21.54 -15.67 28.00
N ALA A 377 -20.50 -14.85 27.76
CA ALA A 377 -19.10 -15.20 27.95
C ALA A 377 -18.63 -15.13 29.42
N GLY A 378 -19.49 -14.72 30.34
CA GLY A 378 -19.18 -14.66 31.79
C GLY A 378 -18.85 -13.27 32.33
N PHE A 379 -19.00 -12.20 31.52
CA PHE A 379 -18.63 -10.85 31.89
C PHE A 379 -19.83 -9.88 31.80
N PRO A 380 -20.88 -10.06 32.63
CA PRO A 380 -22.06 -9.20 32.56
C PRO A 380 -21.68 -7.75 32.92
N GLU A 381 -22.04 -6.79 32.05
CA GLU A 381 -21.68 -5.36 32.18
C GLU A 381 -20.15 -5.12 32.28
N GLY A 382 -19.33 -6.00 31.71
CA GLY A 382 -17.87 -5.94 31.80
C GLY A 382 -17.29 -6.35 33.16
N ARG A 383 -18.11 -6.79 34.12
CA ARG A 383 -17.64 -7.17 35.47
C ARG A 383 -16.72 -8.40 35.39
N GLY A 384 -15.51 -8.26 35.94
CA GLY A 384 -14.49 -9.31 35.93
C GLY A 384 -13.75 -9.46 34.63
N PHE A 385 -14.07 -8.64 33.62
CA PHE A 385 -13.28 -8.63 32.37
C PHE A 385 -11.86 -8.13 32.67
N PRO A 386 -10.82 -8.80 32.19
CA PRO A 386 -9.44 -8.34 32.41
C PRO A 386 -9.20 -7.01 31.71
N GLU A 387 -8.23 -6.25 32.19
CA GLU A 387 -7.68 -5.14 31.44
C GLU A 387 -6.99 -5.69 30.18
N VAL A 388 -7.29 -5.08 29.04
CA VAL A 388 -6.73 -5.47 27.73
C VAL A 388 -5.97 -4.31 27.11
N THR A 389 -4.93 -4.62 26.38
CA THR A 389 -4.08 -3.65 25.70
C THR A 389 -4.37 -3.65 24.21
N LEU A 390 -4.56 -2.45 23.64
CA LEU A 390 -4.55 -2.17 22.22
C LEU A 390 -3.20 -1.55 21.83
N LEU A 391 -2.42 -2.22 21.02
CA LEU A 391 -1.24 -1.65 20.37
C LEU A 391 -1.70 -0.81 19.16
N GLY A 392 -1.60 0.51 19.30
CA GLY A 392 -2.11 1.48 18.35
C GLY A 392 -1.64 2.89 18.68
N GLY A 393 -2.49 3.89 18.60
CA GLY A 393 -2.15 5.26 19.05
C GLY A 393 -2.85 6.37 18.28
N GLY A 394 -3.66 6.03 17.27
CA GLY A 394 -4.47 6.96 16.50
C GLY A 394 -5.63 7.60 17.30
N ASN A 395 -6.33 8.53 16.68
CA ASN A 395 -7.54 9.12 17.27
C ASN A 395 -8.70 8.11 17.27
N GLU A 396 -8.77 7.29 16.24
CA GLU A 396 -9.73 6.18 16.10
C GLU A 396 -9.56 5.14 17.21
N ASP A 397 -8.32 4.83 17.63
CA ASP A 397 -8.04 3.88 18.70
C ASP A 397 -8.56 4.39 20.04
N ARG A 398 -8.41 5.71 20.31
CA ARG A 398 -8.95 6.36 21.51
C ARG A 398 -10.47 6.38 21.51
N ALA A 399 -11.07 6.66 20.33
CA ALA A 399 -12.51 6.65 20.16
C ALA A 399 -13.07 5.22 20.36
N PHE A 400 -12.41 4.21 19.78
CA PHE A 400 -12.75 2.80 19.98
C PHE A 400 -12.71 2.42 21.47
N ALA A 401 -11.61 2.71 22.18
CA ALA A 401 -11.48 2.40 23.61
C ALA A 401 -12.60 3.07 24.44
N ALA A 402 -12.96 4.31 24.10
CA ALA A 402 -14.05 5.04 24.76
C ALA A 402 -15.42 4.39 24.50
N GLU A 403 -15.71 4.02 23.26
CA GLU A 403 -16.96 3.33 22.88
C GLU A 403 -17.08 1.96 23.56
N ILE A 404 -16.02 1.15 23.57
CA ILE A 404 -16.00 -0.13 24.28
C ILE A 404 -16.27 0.06 25.79
N LYS A 405 -15.66 1.09 26.39
CA LYS A 405 -15.93 1.42 27.79
C LYS A 405 -17.38 1.80 28.02
N GLN A 406 -17.95 2.60 27.15
CA GLN A 406 -19.33 3.07 27.23
C GLN A 406 -20.33 1.93 27.02
N GLN A 407 -20.12 1.09 26.01
CA GLN A 407 -21.10 0.07 25.60
C GLN A 407 -20.98 -1.23 26.39
N LEU A 408 -19.76 -1.64 26.74
CA LEU A 408 -19.49 -2.94 27.35
C LEU A 408 -18.97 -2.86 28.81
N GLY A 409 -18.62 -1.67 29.29
CA GLY A 409 -18.01 -1.49 30.61
C GLY A 409 -16.55 -1.95 30.69
N VAL A 410 -15.94 -2.34 29.57
CA VAL A 410 -14.57 -2.88 29.50
C VAL A 410 -13.56 -1.75 29.35
N THR A 411 -12.41 -1.85 30.04
CA THR A 411 -11.30 -0.92 29.87
C THR A 411 -10.29 -1.47 28.87
N VAL A 412 -9.99 -0.66 27.84
CA VAL A 412 -8.93 -0.91 26.84
C VAL A 412 -7.85 0.14 27.05
N SER A 413 -6.65 -0.28 27.43
CA SER A 413 -5.46 0.56 27.56
C SER A 413 -4.74 0.64 26.22
N ILE A 414 -4.24 1.83 25.85
CA ILE A 414 -3.54 2.03 24.57
C ILE A 414 -2.04 2.03 24.81
N GLU A 415 -1.34 1.10 24.16
CA GLU A 415 0.11 1.06 24.01
C GLU A 415 0.45 1.71 22.66
N VAL A 416 1.22 2.81 22.68
CA VAL A 416 1.51 3.54 21.45
C VAL A 416 2.52 2.77 20.61
N GLN A 417 2.22 2.61 19.33
CA GLN A 417 3.15 2.01 18.35
C GLN A 417 4.48 2.78 18.31
N GLY A 418 5.57 2.05 18.20
CA GLY A 418 6.91 2.60 18.12
C GLY A 418 7.84 1.65 17.35
N ASP A 419 9.14 1.90 17.45
CA ASP A 419 10.16 1.02 16.88
C ASP A 419 9.96 -0.42 17.42
N GLY A 420 10.16 -1.43 16.55
CA GLY A 420 9.97 -2.84 16.93
C GLY A 420 8.51 -3.31 16.94
N PHE A 421 7.59 -2.60 16.29
CA PHE A 421 6.17 -2.98 16.21
C PHE A 421 5.97 -4.43 15.74
N PHE A 422 6.59 -4.83 14.64
CA PHE A 422 6.47 -6.20 14.10
C PHE A 422 7.14 -7.24 15.00
N ASP A 423 8.25 -6.90 15.65
CA ASP A 423 8.89 -7.78 16.63
C ASP A 423 7.96 -8.02 17.82
N ARG A 424 7.27 -6.98 18.29
CA ARG A 424 6.25 -7.06 19.35
C ARG A 424 5.08 -7.96 18.96
N LEU A 425 4.55 -7.79 17.73
CA LEU A 425 3.46 -8.63 17.22
C LEU A 425 3.85 -10.10 17.07
N THR A 426 5.09 -10.36 16.66
CA THR A 426 5.60 -11.73 16.42
C THR A 426 5.91 -12.45 17.73
N ALA A 427 6.61 -11.80 18.67
CA ALA A 427 7.10 -12.43 19.89
C ALA A 427 5.99 -12.62 20.93
N ASP A 428 5.24 -11.55 21.23
CA ASP A 428 4.17 -11.53 22.24
C ASP A 428 3.14 -10.48 21.88
N PRO A 429 2.20 -10.77 20.96
CA PRO A 429 1.20 -9.82 20.53
C PRO A 429 0.35 -9.34 21.73
N PRO A 430 -0.05 -8.06 21.76
CA PRO A 430 -1.05 -7.59 22.70
C PRO A 430 -2.39 -8.26 22.41
N GLN A 431 -3.35 -8.10 23.32
CA GLN A 431 -4.67 -8.71 23.13
C GLN A 431 -5.41 -8.14 21.92
N ILE A 432 -5.17 -6.86 21.61
CA ILE A 432 -5.70 -6.18 20.42
C ILE A 432 -4.55 -5.42 19.77
N PHE A 433 -4.51 -5.37 18.45
CA PHE A 433 -3.55 -4.56 17.69
C PHE A 433 -4.23 -3.87 16.52
N SER A 434 -3.78 -2.65 16.23
CA SER A 434 -4.14 -1.88 15.03
C SER A 434 -3.12 -2.17 13.94
N MET A 435 -3.58 -2.55 12.75
CA MET A 435 -2.73 -2.94 11.65
C MET A 435 -3.21 -2.31 10.35
N GLY A 436 -2.26 -1.78 9.57
CA GLY A 436 -2.46 -1.40 8.18
C GLY A 436 -1.84 -2.43 7.24
N TRP A 437 -2.51 -2.71 6.14
CA TRP A 437 -2.01 -3.55 5.05
C TRP A 437 -2.23 -2.83 3.72
N VAL A 438 -1.18 -2.75 2.91
CA VAL A 438 -1.26 -2.30 1.51
C VAL A 438 -1.02 -3.54 0.65
N ALA A 439 -1.81 -3.70 -0.40
CA ALA A 439 -1.74 -4.88 -1.25
C ALA A 439 -0.35 -5.08 -1.87
N ASP A 440 0.19 -6.29 -1.73
CA ASP A 440 1.35 -6.74 -2.49
C ASP A 440 0.96 -7.01 -3.95
N TYR A 441 -0.30 -7.45 -4.16
CA TYR A 441 -0.89 -7.66 -5.48
C TYR A 441 -2.43 -7.52 -5.41
N PRO A 442 -3.12 -7.17 -6.51
CA PRO A 442 -4.57 -6.95 -6.50
C PRO A 442 -5.35 -8.26 -6.53
N GLY A 443 -5.36 -8.98 -5.41
CA GLY A 443 -6.06 -10.25 -5.25
C GLY A 443 -6.72 -10.39 -3.88
N PRO A 444 -7.93 -11.02 -3.77
CA PRO A 444 -8.58 -11.22 -2.47
C PRO A 444 -7.74 -12.05 -1.49
N ASN A 445 -6.92 -12.97 -2.00
CA ASN A 445 -6.06 -13.80 -1.16
C ASN A 445 -5.00 -12.99 -0.41
N ASP A 446 -4.59 -11.84 -0.94
CA ASP A 446 -3.64 -10.93 -0.31
C ASP A 446 -4.16 -10.38 1.04
N PHE A 447 -5.47 -10.19 1.14
CA PHE A 447 -6.15 -9.70 2.35
C PHE A 447 -6.76 -10.80 3.22
N LEU A 448 -6.92 -11.99 2.67
CA LEU A 448 -7.53 -13.12 3.37
C LEU A 448 -6.49 -14.16 3.75
N GLY A 449 -6.02 -14.97 2.79
CA GLY A 449 -5.13 -16.09 3.07
C GLY A 449 -3.76 -15.66 3.60
N ILE A 450 -3.18 -14.56 3.07
CA ILE A 450 -1.89 -14.04 3.53
C ILE A 450 -1.96 -13.45 4.94
N LEU A 451 -3.08 -12.79 5.30
CA LEU A 451 -3.23 -12.16 6.61
C LEU A 451 -3.79 -13.11 7.68
N LEU A 452 -4.68 -14.03 7.31
CA LEU A 452 -5.50 -14.79 8.26
C LEU A 452 -5.38 -16.30 8.15
N GLY A 453 -4.68 -16.83 7.15
CA GLY A 453 -4.45 -18.27 7.02
C GLY A 453 -3.83 -18.87 8.29
N SER A 454 -4.25 -20.05 8.72
CA SER A 454 -3.82 -20.66 9.99
C SER A 454 -2.30 -20.80 10.13
N GLU A 455 -1.57 -20.94 9.01
CA GLU A 455 -0.11 -21.07 8.97
C GLU A 455 0.58 -19.85 8.32
N ALA A 456 -0.18 -18.76 8.06
CA ALA A 456 0.36 -17.54 7.47
C ALA A 456 1.24 -16.78 8.48
N SER A 457 2.40 -16.29 8.03
CA SER A 457 3.34 -15.55 8.88
C SER A 457 2.77 -14.20 9.35
N ASN A 458 1.83 -13.63 8.61
CA ASN A 458 1.17 -12.36 8.93
C ASN A 458 -0.09 -12.52 9.80
N ASN A 459 -0.43 -13.76 10.19
CA ASN A 459 -1.52 -14.02 11.11
C ASN A 459 -1.08 -13.77 12.56
N TYR A 460 -0.82 -12.51 12.87
CA TYR A 460 -0.37 -12.07 14.21
C TYR A 460 -1.39 -12.36 15.32
N GLY A 461 -2.68 -12.45 14.96
CA GLY A 461 -3.77 -12.85 15.86
C GLY A 461 -3.80 -14.35 16.18
N ARG A 462 -2.94 -15.15 15.54
CA ARG A 462 -2.81 -16.61 15.77
C ARG A 462 -4.13 -17.37 15.59
N TRP A 463 -5.05 -16.81 14.82
CA TRP A 463 -6.35 -17.41 14.55
C TRP A 463 -6.19 -18.69 13.71
N LYS A 464 -6.98 -19.70 14.04
CA LYS A 464 -7.00 -20.97 13.32
C LYS A 464 -8.44 -21.36 13.01
N SER A 465 -8.73 -21.53 11.73
CA SER A 465 -10.05 -21.95 11.23
C SER A 465 -9.90 -22.85 10.01
N ALA A 466 -10.05 -24.15 10.22
CA ALA A 466 -10.02 -25.11 9.11
C ALA A 466 -11.09 -24.86 8.03
N PRO A 467 -12.33 -24.37 8.36
CA PRO A 467 -13.29 -23.96 7.35
C PRO A 467 -12.80 -22.77 6.49
N PHE A 468 -12.12 -21.80 7.11
CA PHE A 468 -11.53 -20.66 6.41
C PHE A 468 -10.40 -21.10 5.49
N ASP A 469 -9.43 -21.87 5.99
CA ASP A 469 -8.32 -22.39 5.20
C ASP A 469 -8.81 -23.19 3.99
N LYS A 470 -9.89 -23.98 4.20
CA LYS A 470 -10.52 -24.71 3.10
C LYS A 470 -11.15 -23.78 2.07
N ALA A 471 -11.85 -22.72 2.50
CA ALA A 471 -12.46 -21.77 1.58
C ALA A 471 -11.40 -21.01 0.75
N ILE A 472 -10.26 -20.65 1.36
CA ILE A 472 -9.11 -20.08 0.64
C ILE A 472 -8.53 -21.08 -0.37
N ALA A 473 -8.34 -22.34 0.03
CA ALA A 473 -7.83 -23.36 -0.89
C ALA A 473 -8.79 -23.63 -2.06
N ASP A 474 -10.10 -23.66 -1.79
CA ASP A 474 -11.14 -23.79 -2.83
C ASP A 474 -11.12 -22.59 -3.81
N ALA A 475 -10.90 -21.35 -3.29
CA ALA A 475 -10.82 -20.16 -4.12
C ALA A 475 -9.60 -20.18 -5.05
N LEU A 476 -8.43 -20.54 -4.52
CA LEU A 476 -7.17 -20.56 -5.27
C LEU A 476 -7.10 -21.73 -6.27
N GLY A 477 -7.83 -22.82 -5.99
CA GLY A 477 -7.96 -23.95 -6.90
C GLY A 477 -9.21 -23.91 -7.80
N ALA A 478 -9.93 -22.80 -7.80
CA ALA A 478 -11.20 -22.69 -8.53
C ALA A 478 -11.02 -22.78 -10.06
N PRO A 479 -11.96 -23.41 -10.78
CA PRO A 479 -11.88 -23.57 -12.23
C PRO A 479 -12.12 -22.25 -12.99
N ASP A 480 -12.78 -21.28 -12.37
CA ASP A 480 -13.09 -19.98 -12.96
C ASP A 480 -13.26 -18.89 -11.90
N ALA A 481 -13.29 -17.63 -12.34
CA ALA A 481 -13.40 -16.47 -11.47
C ALA A 481 -14.71 -16.41 -10.65
N ALA A 482 -15.81 -17.00 -11.13
CA ALA A 482 -17.09 -17.01 -10.41
C ALA A 482 -17.05 -17.98 -9.23
N ALA A 483 -16.45 -19.16 -9.43
CA ALA A 483 -16.22 -20.15 -8.37
C ALA A 483 -15.24 -19.60 -7.33
N ALA A 484 -14.15 -18.96 -7.77
CA ALA A 484 -13.18 -18.32 -6.88
C ALA A 484 -13.85 -17.25 -6.00
N ARG A 485 -14.63 -16.37 -6.61
CA ARG A 485 -15.38 -15.34 -5.89
C ARG A 485 -16.33 -15.92 -4.83
N THR A 486 -17.08 -16.96 -5.17
CA THR A 486 -18.00 -17.62 -4.22
C THR A 486 -17.24 -18.19 -3.01
N ALA A 487 -16.07 -18.76 -3.24
CA ALA A 487 -15.24 -19.29 -2.17
C ALA A 487 -14.61 -18.17 -1.30
N PHE A 488 -14.17 -17.05 -1.90
CA PHE A 488 -13.72 -15.89 -1.14
C PHE A 488 -14.86 -15.23 -0.33
N ASP A 489 -16.08 -15.16 -0.88
CA ASP A 489 -17.25 -14.68 -0.14
C ASP A 489 -17.55 -15.57 1.07
N THR A 490 -17.36 -16.89 0.92
CA THR A 490 -17.46 -17.84 2.03
C THR A 490 -16.40 -17.57 3.09
N ALA A 491 -15.15 -17.33 2.70
CA ALA A 491 -14.06 -17.00 3.61
C ALA A 491 -14.34 -15.69 4.37
N GLU A 492 -14.78 -14.63 3.70
CA GLU A 492 -15.18 -13.36 4.34
C GLU A 492 -16.36 -13.55 5.32
N GLY A 493 -17.33 -14.39 4.97
CA GLY A 493 -18.43 -14.75 5.86
C GLY A 493 -17.94 -15.42 7.16
N ILE A 494 -16.95 -16.31 7.06
CA ILE A 494 -16.33 -16.96 8.23
C ILE A 494 -15.60 -15.93 9.09
N VAL A 495 -14.84 -15.01 8.47
CA VAL A 495 -14.16 -13.91 9.20
C VAL A 495 -15.18 -13.07 9.97
N ARG A 496 -16.29 -12.68 9.34
CA ARG A 496 -17.37 -11.95 10.02
C ARG A 496 -17.93 -12.72 11.21
N ASP A 497 -18.20 -14.03 11.02
CA ASP A 497 -18.90 -14.84 12.02
C ASP A 497 -17.97 -15.28 13.18
N GLU A 498 -16.68 -15.47 12.92
CA GLU A 498 -15.68 -15.80 13.94
C GLU A 498 -14.95 -14.58 14.52
N ALA A 499 -15.04 -13.44 13.83
CA ALA A 499 -14.49 -12.13 14.22
C ALA A 499 -13.02 -12.18 14.72
N PRO A 500 -12.07 -12.80 14.00
CA PRO A 500 -10.66 -12.73 14.40
C PRO A 500 -10.09 -11.33 14.24
N THR A 501 -10.72 -10.53 13.37
CA THR A 501 -10.39 -9.15 13.06
C THR A 501 -11.65 -8.29 12.92
N ILE A 502 -11.47 -6.98 12.99
CA ILE A 502 -12.50 -5.99 12.65
C ILE A 502 -11.93 -5.10 11.55
N PRO A 503 -12.38 -5.22 10.30
CA PRO A 503 -12.02 -4.29 9.23
C PRO A 503 -12.51 -2.87 9.57
N LEU A 504 -11.67 -1.86 9.34
CA LEU A 504 -11.98 -0.46 9.72
C LEU A 504 -12.13 0.44 8.51
N THR A 505 -11.05 0.59 7.74
CA THR A 505 -10.99 1.56 6.65
C THR A 505 -10.22 1.03 5.45
N TYR A 506 -10.56 1.61 4.31
CA TYR A 506 -9.75 1.62 3.10
C TYR A 506 -9.24 3.04 2.86
N ASP A 507 -7.97 3.20 2.52
CA ASP A 507 -7.38 4.51 2.28
C ASP A 507 -7.80 5.10 0.94
N VAL A 508 -7.65 6.41 0.86
CA VAL A 508 -7.88 7.20 -0.34
C VAL A 508 -6.64 8.06 -0.58
N SER A 509 -6.08 7.99 -1.77
CA SER A 509 -5.05 8.91 -2.22
C SER A 509 -5.64 10.07 -3.01
N TRP A 510 -4.96 11.21 -2.96
CA TRP A 510 -5.29 12.40 -3.70
C TRP A 510 -4.06 12.91 -4.45
N SER A 511 -4.23 13.28 -5.70
CA SER A 511 -3.15 13.82 -6.52
C SER A 511 -3.59 15.01 -7.35
N LEU A 512 -2.63 15.88 -7.68
CA LEU A 512 -2.76 16.92 -8.70
C LEU A 512 -2.00 16.50 -9.94
N ALA A 513 -2.64 16.56 -11.09
CA ALA A 513 -2.01 16.30 -12.38
C ALA A 513 -2.35 17.40 -13.37
N ARG A 514 -1.34 17.86 -14.16
CA ARG A 514 -1.53 18.88 -15.19
C ARG A 514 -2.61 18.49 -16.19
N ASN A 515 -3.36 19.49 -16.61
CA ASN A 515 -4.33 19.30 -17.68
C ASN A 515 -3.61 18.81 -18.96
N GLY A 516 -4.14 17.76 -19.57
CA GLY A 516 -3.56 17.14 -20.76
C GLY A 516 -2.53 16.04 -20.47
N LEU A 517 -2.08 15.84 -19.24
CA LEU A 517 -1.29 14.66 -18.87
C LEU A 517 -2.21 13.43 -18.79
N LEU A 518 -2.05 12.53 -19.75
CA LEU A 518 -2.76 11.26 -19.86
C LEU A 518 -1.96 10.14 -19.18
N GLY A 519 -2.62 9.09 -18.73
CA GLY A 519 -1.97 7.93 -18.12
C GLY A 519 -1.51 8.13 -16.67
N ALA A 520 -1.61 9.34 -16.13
CA ALA A 520 -1.26 9.65 -14.75
C ALA A 520 -2.40 9.22 -13.81
N TYR A 521 -2.55 7.93 -13.62
CA TYR A 521 -3.46 7.35 -12.65
C TYR A 521 -2.69 6.35 -11.78
N ASP A 522 -2.95 6.39 -10.50
CA ASP A 522 -2.54 5.36 -9.57
C ASP A 522 -3.52 4.18 -9.69
N ASN A 523 -2.99 2.98 -9.77
CA ASN A 523 -3.79 1.75 -9.80
C ASN A 523 -4.19 1.24 -8.41
N GLY A 524 -3.99 2.05 -7.38
CA GLY A 524 -4.27 1.67 -5.99
C GLY A 524 -3.13 0.91 -5.29
N LEU A 525 -2.08 0.54 -6.03
CA LEU A 525 -0.85 -0.06 -5.48
C LEU A 525 0.25 0.99 -5.20
N GLY A 526 -0.06 2.29 -5.35
CA GLY A 526 0.92 3.37 -5.22
C GLY A 526 1.91 3.47 -6.39
N ILE A 527 1.66 2.76 -7.50
CA ILE A 527 2.59 2.70 -8.63
C ILE A 527 1.93 3.24 -9.89
N ILE A 528 2.47 4.33 -10.42
CA ILE A 528 2.11 4.87 -11.73
C ILE A 528 3.05 4.27 -12.78
N ARG A 529 2.50 3.64 -13.81
CA ARG A 529 3.27 3.12 -14.96
C ARG A 529 3.62 4.27 -15.89
N MET A 530 4.81 4.85 -15.73
CA MET A 530 5.23 6.07 -16.45
C MET A 530 5.37 5.85 -17.96
N ALA A 531 5.61 4.62 -18.41
CA ALA A 531 5.62 4.27 -19.82
C ALA A 531 4.25 4.50 -20.52
N GLY A 532 3.18 4.60 -19.75
CA GLY A 532 1.83 4.93 -20.24
C GLY A 532 1.51 6.42 -20.25
N LEU A 533 2.42 7.28 -19.79
CA LEU A 533 2.22 8.74 -19.78
C LEU A 533 2.31 9.32 -21.20
N ALA A 534 1.45 10.28 -21.48
CA ALA A 534 1.49 11.06 -22.71
C ALA A 534 0.88 12.45 -22.51
N TRP A 535 1.38 13.44 -23.21
CA TRP A 535 0.69 14.72 -23.34
C TRP A 535 -0.40 14.63 -24.40
N ARG A 536 -1.57 15.21 -24.10
CA ARG A 536 -2.61 15.40 -25.11
C ARG A 536 -2.07 16.41 -26.13
N GLY A 537 -1.99 16.01 -27.40
CA GLY A 537 -1.58 16.87 -28.51
C GLY A 537 -2.60 17.99 -28.78
#